data_bde9507d153a8b53f1661631afb1602e
#
_entry.id   bde9507d153a8b53f1661631afb1602e
#
_cell.length_a   1.000
_cell.length_b   1.000
_cell.length_c   1.000
_cell.angle_alpha   90.00
_cell.angle_beta   90.00
_cell.angle_gamma   90.00
#
_symmetry.space_group_name_H-M   'P 1'
#
loop_
_entity.id
_entity.type
_entity.pdbx_description
1 polymer ?
#
loop_
_entity_poly.entity_id
_entity_poly.type
_entity_poly.pdbx_seq_one_letter_code
_entity_poly.pdbx_strand_id
1 'polypeptide(L)'
;MVKLIKKSVFFSSNKLTVEKAWDSESHFEYLHKKKYFNTKRSYERWIERNKFFPKIIEYDEYIEKVSNNFKKQLFERTIKIKKSLILFIQIAKIENQLILFTNDRRGGRRWCLISSNKREDILKGILSLFKRIKKDFLCIPNTDLISDFFSITDHYKLFDIKVSSKYFIHLPMYLFEKPIEFNNNKNSKIKLPSNSYLKNLESESIEIMREVVSESENPVMLYSIGKDKSFILHLSKK
;
A
#
# COMPACT_ATOMS: atom_id res chain seq x y z
N MET A 1 -25.28 24.73 17.80
CA MET A 1 -23.89 25.16 17.91
C MET A 1 -23.01 23.91 17.77
N VAL A 2 -22.50 23.62 16.59
CA VAL A 2 -21.61 22.47 16.38
C VAL A 2 -20.26 22.87 17.00
N LYS A 3 -19.95 22.32 18.20
CA LYS A 3 -18.62 22.47 18.78
C LYS A 3 -17.59 22.06 17.70
N LEU A 4 -16.68 22.96 17.36
CA LEU A 4 -15.52 22.66 16.51
C LEU A 4 -14.75 21.51 17.16
N ILE A 5 -15.00 20.31 16.70
CA ILE A 5 -14.33 19.11 17.20
C ILE A 5 -12.92 19.15 16.66
N LYS A 6 -11.98 19.39 17.54
CA LYS A 6 -10.56 19.49 17.18
C LYS A 6 -10.05 18.10 16.72
N LYS A 7 -9.11 18.09 15.81
CA LYS A 7 -8.40 16.86 15.38
C LYS A 7 -7.85 16.08 16.59
N SER A 8 -7.43 16.77 17.63
CA SER A 8 -6.98 16.18 18.91
C SER A 8 -7.95 15.18 19.52
N VAL A 9 -9.27 15.29 19.27
CA VAL A 9 -10.27 14.33 19.78
C VAL A 9 -10.16 12.99 19.08
N PHE A 10 -9.88 12.97 17.77
CA PHE A 10 -9.62 11.72 17.05
C PHE A 10 -8.40 11.00 17.66
N PHE A 11 -7.32 11.74 17.91
CA PHE A 11 -6.09 11.18 18.45
C PHE A 11 -6.21 10.77 19.92
N SER A 12 -6.89 11.57 20.75
CA SER A 12 -7.09 11.20 22.16
C SER A 12 -7.98 9.96 22.31
N SER A 13 -8.97 9.78 21.44
CA SER A 13 -9.79 8.57 21.43
C SER A 13 -8.99 7.33 21.03
N ASN A 14 -8.00 7.48 20.14
CA ASN A 14 -7.14 6.40 19.71
C ASN A 14 -5.99 6.11 20.69
N LYS A 15 -5.46 7.14 21.40
CA LYS A 15 -4.39 6.99 22.41
C LYS A 15 -4.77 6.10 23.58
N LEU A 16 -6.04 6.05 23.94
CA LEU A 16 -6.52 5.24 25.07
C LEU A 16 -6.38 3.73 24.82
N THR A 17 -5.92 3.33 23.63
CA THR A 17 -5.91 1.92 23.24
C THR A 17 -4.90 1.64 22.14
N VAL A 18 -3.59 1.76 22.44
CA VAL A 18 -2.48 1.38 21.54
C VAL A 18 -2.59 -0.06 21.00
N GLU A 19 -3.50 -0.86 21.54
CA GLU A 19 -3.73 -2.24 21.13
C GLU A 19 -5.16 -2.52 20.65
N LYS A 20 -6.01 -1.50 20.52
CA LYS A 20 -7.41 -1.67 20.12
C LYS A 20 -7.63 -1.30 18.67
N ALA A 21 -8.11 -2.25 17.88
CA ALA A 21 -8.61 -1.95 16.56
C ALA A 21 -10.00 -1.30 16.63
N TRP A 22 -10.20 -0.32 15.76
CA TRP A 22 -11.45 0.39 15.55
C TRP A 22 -12.05 0.06 14.20
N ASP A 23 -13.36 0.16 14.10
CA ASP A 23 -14.08 0.36 12.85
C ASP A 23 -14.93 1.63 12.96
N SER A 24 -15.47 2.08 11.83
CA SER A 24 -16.24 3.33 11.78
C SER A 24 -17.44 3.32 12.75
N GLU A 25 -18.06 2.17 12.97
CA GLU A 25 -19.21 2.03 13.86
C GLU A 25 -18.80 2.22 15.32
N SER A 26 -17.86 1.40 15.78
CA SER A 26 -17.43 1.44 17.18
C SER A 26 -16.79 2.76 17.57
N HIS A 27 -16.07 3.41 16.64
CA HIS A 27 -15.49 4.70 16.88
C HIS A 27 -16.57 5.79 16.94
N PHE A 28 -17.57 5.73 16.05
CA PHE A 28 -18.73 6.61 16.14
C PHE A 28 -19.46 6.44 17.49
N GLU A 29 -19.76 5.18 17.89
CA GLU A 29 -20.44 4.92 19.18
C GLU A 29 -19.68 5.48 20.37
N TYR A 30 -18.34 5.32 20.38
CA TYR A 30 -17.49 5.88 21.42
C TYR A 30 -17.61 7.41 21.47
N LEU A 31 -17.51 8.09 20.33
CA LEU A 31 -17.60 9.56 20.25
C LEU A 31 -19.02 10.07 20.50
N HIS A 32 -20.04 9.29 20.13
CA HIS A 32 -21.44 9.60 20.44
C HIS A 32 -21.71 9.56 21.95
N LYS A 33 -21.23 8.54 22.64
CA LYS A 33 -21.31 8.45 24.12
C LYS A 33 -20.62 9.63 24.81
N LYS A 34 -19.57 10.17 24.21
CA LYS A 34 -18.88 11.38 24.66
C LYS A 34 -19.56 12.68 24.22
N LYS A 35 -20.73 12.62 23.58
CA LYS A 35 -21.53 13.76 23.10
C LYS A 35 -20.80 14.65 22.08
N TYR A 36 -19.83 14.09 21.30
CA TYR A 36 -19.16 14.83 20.23
C TYR A 36 -20.01 14.85 18.94
N PHE A 37 -20.74 13.78 18.66
CA PHE A 37 -21.60 13.65 17.48
C PHE A 37 -22.97 13.12 17.86
N ASN A 38 -24.01 13.69 17.25
CA ASN A 38 -25.39 13.23 17.44
C ASN A 38 -25.78 12.19 16.39
N THR A 39 -25.16 12.21 15.20
CA THR A 39 -25.50 11.32 14.10
C THR A 39 -24.25 10.76 13.42
N LYS A 40 -24.36 9.55 12.90
CA LYS A 40 -23.29 8.90 12.14
C LYS A 40 -22.90 9.71 10.91
N ARG A 41 -23.87 10.31 10.23
CA ARG A 41 -23.63 11.18 9.05
C ARG A 41 -22.76 12.41 9.38
N SER A 42 -22.95 13.03 10.55
CA SER A 42 -22.12 14.16 10.99
C SER A 42 -20.68 13.72 11.31
N TYR A 43 -20.52 12.54 11.89
CA TYR A 43 -19.23 11.91 12.13
C TYR A 43 -18.49 11.58 10.83
N GLU A 44 -19.15 10.93 9.86
CA GLU A 44 -18.55 10.58 8.56
C GLU A 44 -18.08 11.82 7.81
N ARG A 45 -18.92 12.86 7.72
CA ARG A 45 -18.54 14.15 7.13
C ARG A 45 -17.33 14.80 7.83
N TRP A 46 -17.23 14.65 9.13
CA TRP A 46 -16.09 15.17 9.90
C TRP A 46 -14.81 14.41 9.57
N ILE A 47 -14.86 13.08 9.48
CA ILE A 47 -13.75 12.23 9.06
C ILE A 47 -13.26 12.64 7.66
N GLU A 48 -14.18 12.77 6.70
CA GLU A 48 -13.88 13.11 5.32
C GLU A 48 -13.26 14.50 5.18
N ARG A 49 -13.86 15.51 5.81
CA ARG A 49 -13.35 16.90 5.77
C ARG A 49 -11.93 17.03 6.31
N ASN A 50 -11.59 16.26 7.35
CA ASN A 50 -10.28 16.32 7.96
C ASN A 50 -9.26 15.37 7.31
N LYS A 51 -9.68 14.56 6.35
CA LYS A 51 -8.82 13.59 5.63
C LYS A 51 -8.00 12.72 6.59
N PHE A 52 -8.65 12.17 7.63
CA PHE A 52 -7.96 11.35 8.64
C PHE A 52 -7.45 10.03 8.09
N PHE A 53 -8.05 9.53 7.04
CA PHE A 53 -7.69 8.24 6.45
C PHE A 53 -7.15 8.42 5.05
N PRO A 54 -6.25 7.54 4.60
CA PRO A 54 -5.85 7.47 3.21
C PRO A 54 -7.05 7.14 2.31
N LYS A 55 -6.90 7.37 1.01
CA LYS A 55 -7.87 6.90 0.01
C LYS A 55 -8.03 5.39 0.17
N ILE A 56 -9.26 4.90 0.14
CA ILE A 56 -9.51 3.45 0.11
C ILE A 56 -8.91 2.86 -1.16
N ILE A 57 -8.38 1.65 -1.04
CA ILE A 57 -7.92 0.88 -2.19
C ILE A 57 -9.14 0.22 -2.81
N GLU A 58 -9.42 0.56 -4.05
CA GLU A 58 -10.47 -0.09 -4.83
C GLU A 58 -9.95 -1.40 -5.40
N TYR A 59 -10.75 -2.45 -5.26
CA TYR A 59 -10.36 -3.81 -5.63
C TYR A 59 -9.93 -3.93 -7.09
N ASP A 60 -10.74 -3.40 -8.00
CA ASP A 60 -10.48 -3.54 -9.43
C ASP A 60 -9.25 -2.71 -9.86
N GLU A 61 -9.11 -1.47 -9.38
CA GLU A 61 -7.94 -0.62 -9.61
C GLU A 61 -6.64 -1.25 -9.09
N TYR A 62 -6.70 -1.89 -7.93
CA TYR A 62 -5.53 -2.55 -7.34
C TYR A 62 -5.09 -3.77 -8.16
N ILE A 63 -6.05 -4.58 -8.58
CA ILE A 63 -5.75 -5.82 -9.34
C ILE A 63 -5.20 -5.51 -10.72
N GLU A 64 -5.69 -4.48 -11.38
CA GLU A 64 -5.14 -4.03 -12.67
C GLU A 64 -3.67 -3.62 -12.55
N LYS A 65 -3.29 -3.01 -11.42
CA LYS A 65 -1.90 -2.59 -11.18
C LYS A 65 -0.94 -3.74 -10.87
N VAL A 66 -1.42 -4.82 -10.27
CA VAL A 66 -0.53 -5.86 -9.72
C VAL A 66 -0.24 -6.99 -10.70
N SER A 67 -1.13 -7.47 -11.49
CA SER A 67 -1.03 -8.30 -12.70
C SER A 67 -2.28 -9.14 -12.98
N ASN A 68 -2.46 -9.59 -14.24
CA ASN A 68 -3.57 -10.46 -14.61
C ASN A 68 -3.51 -11.84 -13.94
N ASN A 69 -2.31 -12.34 -13.66
CA ASN A 69 -2.10 -13.63 -13.00
C ASN A 69 -2.53 -13.60 -11.54
N PHE A 70 -2.34 -12.46 -10.87
CA PHE A 70 -2.79 -12.21 -9.51
C PHE A 70 -4.33 -12.30 -9.39
N LYS A 71 -5.05 -11.70 -10.34
CA LYS A 71 -6.52 -11.72 -10.39
C LYS A 71 -7.07 -13.15 -10.40
N LYS A 72 -6.53 -13.99 -11.27
CA LYS A 72 -6.95 -15.39 -11.40
C LYS A 72 -6.69 -16.19 -10.14
N GLN A 73 -5.48 -16.10 -9.60
CA GLN A 73 -5.09 -16.84 -8.40
C GLN A 73 -5.83 -16.37 -7.14
N LEU A 74 -6.01 -15.06 -6.98
CA LEU A 74 -6.78 -14.50 -5.86
C LEU A 74 -8.24 -14.91 -5.95
N PHE A 75 -8.82 -14.89 -7.16
CA PHE A 75 -10.21 -15.28 -7.39
C PHE A 75 -10.42 -16.77 -7.11
N GLU A 76 -9.54 -17.64 -7.59
CA GLU A 76 -9.61 -19.09 -7.34
C GLU A 76 -9.51 -19.42 -5.85
N ARG A 77 -8.66 -18.70 -5.10
CA ARG A 77 -8.51 -18.91 -3.66
C ARG A 77 -9.64 -18.30 -2.84
N THR A 78 -10.12 -17.12 -3.18
CA THR A 78 -11.28 -16.52 -2.49
C THR A 78 -12.55 -17.31 -2.70
N ILE A 79 -12.71 -17.98 -3.83
CA ILE A 79 -13.81 -18.94 -4.06
C ILE A 79 -13.62 -20.18 -3.19
N LYS A 80 -12.40 -20.71 -3.06
CA LYS A 80 -12.12 -21.86 -2.18
C LYS A 80 -12.26 -21.51 -0.70
N ILE A 81 -11.94 -20.24 -0.32
CA ILE A 81 -12.08 -19.72 1.03
C ILE A 81 -13.37 -18.89 1.12
N LYS A 82 -14.50 -19.51 0.85
CA LYS A 82 -15.85 -18.90 0.70
C LYS A 82 -16.33 -17.95 1.82
N LYS A 83 -15.56 -17.72 2.87
CA LYS A 83 -15.94 -16.88 4.02
C LYS A 83 -14.86 -15.91 4.47
N SER A 84 -13.72 -15.84 3.80
CA SER A 84 -12.63 -14.94 4.19
C SER A 84 -12.87 -13.52 3.71
N LEU A 85 -12.59 -12.58 4.59
CA LEU A 85 -12.66 -11.17 4.30
C LEU A 85 -11.35 -10.72 3.63
N ILE A 86 -11.43 -10.01 2.52
CA ILE A 86 -10.26 -9.37 1.91
C ILE A 86 -10.06 -8.01 2.55
N LEU A 87 -8.88 -7.77 3.10
CA LEU A 87 -8.48 -6.51 3.71
C LEU A 87 -7.27 -5.94 2.97
N PHE A 88 -7.43 -4.79 2.37
CA PHE A 88 -6.34 -3.99 1.85
C PHE A 88 -5.69 -3.24 3.00
N ILE A 89 -4.37 -3.37 3.15
CA ILE A 89 -3.62 -2.82 4.27
C ILE A 89 -2.74 -1.67 3.80
N GLN A 90 -2.83 -0.56 4.52
CA GLN A 90 -2.04 0.64 4.30
C GLN A 90 -1.50 1.14 5.65
N ILE A 91 -0.38 1.84 5.62
CA ILE A 91 0.10 2.61 6.76
C ILE A 91 -0.01 4.08 6.41
N ALA A 92 -0.66 4.84 7.27
CA ALA A 92 -0.78 6.27 7.14
C ALA A 92 -0.16 6.96 8.34
N LYS A 93 0.55 8.06 8.08
CA LYS A 93 1.02 8.96 9.14
C LYS A 93 0.03 10.11 9.25
N ILE A 94 -0.58 10.23 10.42
CA ILE A 94 -1.51 11.32 10.73
C ILE A 94 -0.91 12.11 11.87
N GLU A 95 -0.46 13.32 11.58
CA GLU A 95 0.38 14.11 12.50
C GLU A 95 1.63 13.31 12.90
N ASN A 96 1.80 13.00 14.18
CA ASN A 96 2.94 12.24 14.70
C ASN A 96 2.59 10.77 15.02
N GLN A 97 1.43 10.26 14.57
CA GLN A 97 0.99 8.90 14.85
C GLN A 97 0.94 8.07 13.58
N LEU A 98 1.37 6.81 13.67
CA LEU A 98 1.24 5.83 12.62
C LEU A 98 -0.04 5.01 12.84
N ILE A 99 -0.80 4.88 11.79
CA ILE A 99 -2.05 4.11 11.77
C ILE A 99 -1.93 3.01 10.74
N LEU A 100 -2.11 1.78 11.18
CA LEU A 100 -2.39 0.66 10.29
C LEU A 100 -3.87 0.76 9.91
N PHE A 101 -4.13 1.13 8.67
CA PHE A 101 -5.45 1.34 8.12
C PHE A 101 -5.81 0.22 7.16
N THR A 102 -7.04 -0.23 7.21
CA THR A 102 -7.54 -1.24 6.28
C THR A 102 -8.92 -0.86 5.76
N ASN A 103 -9.15 -1.23 4.51
CA ASN A 103 -10.49 -1.27 3.97
C ASN A 103 -10.78 -2.65 3.37
N ASP A 104 -12.04 -3.07 3.44
CA ASP A 104 -12.50 -4.24 2.73
C ASP A 104 -13.02 -3.89 1.32
N ARG A 105 -13.38 -4.91 0.54
CA ARG A 105 -13.90 -4.76 -0.82
C ARG A 105 -15.15 -3.86 -0.91
N ARG A 106 -15.91 -3.72 0.18
CA ARG A 106 -17.11 -2.88 0.25
C ARG A 106 -16.85 -1.49 0.83
N GLY A 107 -15.57 -1.14 1.04
CA GLY A 107 -15.16 0.15 1.61
C GLY A 107 -15.29 0.23 3.14
N GLY A 108 -15.58 -0.89 3.82
CA GLY A 108 -15.61 -0.93 5.28
C GLY A 108 -14.22 -0.65 5.86
N ARG A 109 -14.09 0.40 6.68
CA ARG A 109 -12.82 0.91 7.22
C ARG A 109 -12.56 0.34 8.61
N ARG A 110 -11.31 -0.09 8.85
CA ARG A 110 -10.81 -0.51 10.16
C ARG A 110 -9.39 -0.02 10.34
N TRP A 111 -9.01 0.28 11.55
CA TRP A 111 -7.67 0.79 11.84
C TRP A 111 -7.24 0.52 13.27
N CYS A 112 -5.93 0.57 13.50
CA CYS A 112 -5.33 0.59 14.81
C CYS A 112 -4.06 1.45 14.79
N LEU A 113 -3.65 1.95 15.95
CA LEU A 113 -2.37 2.62 16.09
C LEU A 113 -1.25 1.57 16.11
N ILE A 114 -0.14 1.92 15.47
CA ILE A 114 1.12 1.18 15.56
C ILE A 114 2.23 2.09 16.04
N SER A 115 3.19 1.54 16.77
CA SER A 115 4.28 2.32 17.35
C SER A 115 5.33 2.69 16.32
N SER A 116 5.59 1.80 15.36
CA SER A 116 6.57 2.02 14.28
C SER A 116 6.20 1.23 13.02
N ASN A 117 6.94 1.47 11.93
CA ASN A 117 6.84 0.68 10.69
C ASN A 117 7.63 -0.63 10.77
N LYS A 118 8.16 -1.02 11.93
CA LYS A 118 8.85 -2.28 12.07
C LYS A 118 7.88 -3.45 11.92
N ARG A 119 8.38 -4.56 11.37
CA ARG A 119 7.59 -5.78 11.11
C ARG A 119 6.82 -6.29 12.34
N GLU A 120 7.43 -6.19 13.52
CA GLU A 120 6.81 -6.62 14.78
C GLU A 120 5.56 -5.79 15.10
N ASP A 121 5.62 -4.48 14.92
CA ASP A 121 4.51 -3.58 15.21
C ASP A 121 3.42 -3.66 14.14
N ILE A 122 3.79 -3.88 12.88
CA ILE A 122 2.83 -4.17 11.80
C ILE A 122 2.08 -5.46 12.11
N LEU A 123 2.80 -6.53 12.48
CA LEU A 123 2.19 -7.82 12.84
C LEU A 123 1.27 -7.69 14.05
N LYS A 124 1.68 -6.99 15.11
CA LYS A 124 0.81 -6.69 16.26
C LYS A 124 -0.45 -5.94 15.84
N GLY A 125 -0.33 -4.98 14.92
CA GLY A 125 -1.45 -4.26 14.35
C GLY A 125 -2.43 -5.20 13.62
N ILE A 126 -1.94 -6.10 12.78
CA ILE A 126 -2.74 -7.11 12.08
C ILE A 126 -3.47 -8.02 13.08
N LEU A 127 -2.78 -8.48 14.13
CA LEU A 127 -3.38 -9.28 15.20
C LEU A 127 -4.46 -8.51 15.99
N SER A 128 -4.27 -7.20 16.18
CA SER A 128 -5.28 -6.34 16.81
C SER A 128 -6.53 -6.20 15.95
N LEU A 129 -6.38 -6.09 14.64
CA LEU A 129 -7.51 -6.12 13.69
C LEU A 129 -8.29 -7.45 13.79
N PHE A 130 -7.57 -8.58 13.92
CA PHE A 130 -8.21 -9.88 14.08
C PHE A 130 -9.10 -9.95 15.34
N LYS A 131 -8.63 -9.43 16.47
CA LYS A 131 -9.42 -9.40 17.72
C LYS A 131 -10.78 -8.70 17.53
N ARG A 132 -10.85 -7.76 16.57
CA ARG A 132 -12.08 -7.04 16.22
C ARG A 132 -12.96 -7.81 15.24
N ILE A 133 -12.32 -8.39 14.19
CA ILE A 133 -13.03 -9.00 13.05
C ILE A 133 -13.57 -10.38 13.40
N LYS A 134 -12.80 -11.21 14.10
CA LYS A 134 -13.14 -12.61 14.49
C LYS A 134 -13.62 -13.46 13.31
N LYS A 135 -12.96 -13.34 12.16
CA LYS A 135 -13.20 -14.10 10.94
C LYS A 135 -11.87 -14.31 10.22
N ASP A 136 -11.84 -15.31 9.36
CA ASP A 136 -10.70 -15.46 8.45
C ASP A 136 -10.59 -14.27 7.53
N PHE A 137 -9.39 -13.78 7.32
CA PHE A 137 -9.15 -12.71 6.36
C PHE A 137 -7.79 -12.82 5.65
N LEU A 138 -7.78 -12.29 4.42
CA LEU A 138 -6.57 -12.12 3.64
C LEU A 138 -6.07 -10.68 3.81
N CYS A 139 -4.79 -10.55 4.14
CA CYS A 139 -4.08 -9.28 4.20
C CYS A 139 -3.44 -8.98 2.85
N ILE A 140 -3.98 -8.04 2.11
CA ILE A 140 -3.42 -7.56 0.85
C ILE A 140 -2.69 -6.24 1.12
N PRO A 141 -1.35 -6.21 1.10
CA PRO A 141 -0.61 -4.98 1.34
C PRO A 141 -0.79 -4.00 0.18
N ASN A 142 -0.83 -2.70 0.47
CA ASN A 142 -0.61 -1.68 -0.55
C ASN A 142 0.78 -1.86 -1.16
N THR A 143 0.98 -1.37 -2.39
CA THR A 143 2.25 -1.50 -3.13
C THR A 143 3.46 -1.07 -2.31
N ASP A 144 3.34 -0.01 -1.52
CA ASP A 144 4.40 0.52 -0.66
C ASP A 144 4.79 -0.42 0.52
N LEU A 145 3.91 -1.35 0.88
CA LEU A 145 4.10 -2.28 1.99
C LEU A 145 4.50 -3.71 1.55
N ILE A 146 4.58 -3.96 0.26
CA ILE A 146 4.92 -5.30 -0.27
C ILE A 146 6.26 -5.78 0.30
N SER A 147 7.28 -4.93 0.31
CA SER A 147 8.59 -5.25 0.87
C SER A 147 8.54 -5.60 2.36
N ASP A 148 7.78 -4.82 3.15
CA ASP A 148 7.62 -5.07 4.58
C ASP A 148 6.91 -6.40 4.84
N PHE A 149 5.90 -6.72 4.04
CA PHE A 149 5.18 -7.98 4.14
C PHE A 149 6.04 -9.18 3.74
N PHE A 150 6.89 -9.07 2.73
CA PHE A 150 7.90 -10.09 2.44
C PHE A 150 8.85 -10.28 3.63
N SER A 151 9.33 -9.19 4.21
CA SER A 151 10.18 -9.25 5.39
C SER A 151 9.49 -9.94 6.58
N ILE A 152 8.18 -9.72 6.77
CA ILE A 152 7.39 -10.41 7.80
C ILE A 152 7.30 -11.90 7.48
N THR A 153 6.92 -12.28 6.28
CA THR A 153 6.73 -13.70 5.91
C THR A 153 8.04 -14.47 5.89
N ASP A 154 9.12 -13.89 5.42
CA ASP A 154 10.46 -14.51 5.39
C ASP A 154 11.01 -14.69 6.80
N HIS A 155 10.86 -13.69 7.67
CA HIS A 155 11.37 -13.75 9.05
C HIS A 155 10.62 -14.76 9.90
N TYR A 156 9.31 -14.75 9.84
CA TYR A 156 8.47 -15.65 10.65
C TYR A 156 8.19 -16.98 9.96
N LYS A 157 8.56 -17.14 8.68
CA LYS A 157 8.25 -18.29 7.80
C LYS A 157 6.75 -18.64 7.82
N LEU A 158 5.91 -17.60 7.86
CA LEU A 158 4.47 -17.72 8.04
C LEU A 158 3.75 -17.05 6.88
N PHE A 159 3.03 -17.83 6.08
CA PHE A 159 2.04 -17.32 5.15
C PHE A 159 0.64 -17.31 5.76
N ASP A 160 0.40 -18.19 6.72
CA ASP A 160 -0.86 -18.33 7.41
C ASP A 160 -0.63 -18.28 8.92
N ILE A 161 -1.25 -17.32 9.60
CA ILE A 161 -1.16 -17.18 11.04
C ILE A 161 -2.42 -17.78 11.66
N LYS A 162 -2.26 -18.91 12.36
CA LYS A 162 -3.35 -19.50 13.12
C LYS A 162 -3.54 -18.72 14.41
N VAL A 163 -4.65 -17.97 14.51
CA VAL A 163 -4.92 -17.12 15.67
C VAL A 163 -5.75 -17.85 16.72
N SER A 164 -6.54 -18.81 16.29
CA SER A 164 -7.32 -19.69 17.18
C SER A 164 -7.53 -21.05 16.53
N SER A 165 -8.16 -21.99 17.24
CA SER A 165 -8.54 -23.29 16.64
C SER A 165 -9.41 -23.15 15.38
N LYS A 166 -10.08 -22.00 15.21
CA LYS A 166 -11.12 -21.78 14.18
C LYS A 166 -10.73 -20.77 13.12
N TYR A 167 -9.81 -19.83 13.39
CA TYR A 167 -9.57 -18.67 12.52
C TYR A 167 -8.12 -18.50 12.12
N PHE A 168 -7.93 -18.04 10.87
CA PHE A 168 -6.64 -17.80 10.24
C PHE A 168 -6.55 -16.39 9.68
N ILE A 169 -5.34 -15.84 9.71
CA ILE A 169 -4.93 -14.64 8.97
C ILE A 169 -4.01 -15.11 7.87
N HIS A 170 -4.38 -14.83 6.62
CA HIS A 170 -3.60 -15.22 5.47
C HIS A 170 -2.78 -14.03 4.94
N LEU A 171 -1.49 -14.23 4.75
CA LEU A 171 -0.56 -13.28 4.14
C LEU A 171 -0.13 -13.81 2.76
N PRO A 172 -0.90 -13.54 1.68
CA PRO A 172 -0.73 -14.21 0.41
C PRO A 172 0.46 -13.67 -0.42
N MET A 173 1.65 -13.58 0.20
CA MET A 173 2.84 -12.98 -0.42
C MET A 173 3.37 -13.78 -1.61
N TYR A 174 3.05 -15.06 -1.72
CA TYR A 174 3.33 -15.88 -2.91
C TYR A 174 2.59 -15.40 -4.17
N LEU A 175 1.61 -14.50 -4.05
CA LEU A 175 0.93 -13.86 -5.19
C LEU A 175 1.70 -12.66 -5.76
N PHE A 176 2.69 -12.16 -5.03
CA PHE A 176 3.47 -11.00 -5.40
C PHE A 176 4.86 -11.42 -5.89
N GLU A 177 5.40 -10.67 -6.84
CA GLU A 177 6.80 -10.78 -7.19
C GLU A 177 7.65 -10.20 -6.05
N LYS A 178 8.67 -10.97 -5.63
CA LYS A 178 9.57 -10.51 -4.59
C LYS A 178 10.36 -9.30 -5.11
N PRO A 179 10.35 -8.15 -4.40
CA PRO A 179 11.16 -7.01 -4.80
C PRO A 179 12.62 -7.41 -4.92
N ILE A 180 13.27 -7.02 -6.00
CA ILE A 180 14.71 -7.22 -6.15
C ILE A 180 15.37 -6.29 -5.14
N GLU A 181 15.97 -6.85 -4.08
CA GLU A 181 16.80 -6.08 -3.17
C GLU A 181 18.07 -5.66 -3.91
N PHE A 182 18.14 -4.40 -4.31
CA PHE A 182 19.40 -3.81 -4.72
C PHE A 182 20.23 -3.64 -3.43
N ASN A 183 21.10 -4.62 -3.17
CA ASN A 183 22.13 -4.45 -2.16
C ASN A 183 23.00 -3.26 -2.59
N ASN A 184 22.79 -2.13 -1.95
CA ASN A 184 23.65 -0.94 -2.06
C ASN A 184 25.01 -1.19 -1.39
N ASN A 185 25.64 -2.33 -1.66
CA ASN A 185 27.05 -2.51 -1.43
C ASN A 185 27.77 -1.60 -2.42
N LYS A 186 28.23 -0.48 -1.93
CA LYS A 186 28.82 0.67 -2.62
C LYS A 186 29.99 0.36 -3.56
N ASN A 187 30.32 -0.90 -3.86
CA ASN A 187 31.49 -1.27 -4.66
C ASN A 187 31.30 -2.44 -5.65
N SER A 188 30.10 -2.95 -5.85
CA SER A 188 29.90 -3.84 -7.00
C SER A 188 29.37 -3.02 -8.17
N LYS A 189 30.20 -2.73 -9.16
CA LYS A 189 29.73 -2.40 -10.51
C LYS A 189 28.83 -3.56 -10.92
N ILE A 190 27.51 -3.37 -10.77
CA ILE A 190 26.51 -4.34 -11.24
C ILE A 190 26.72 -4.39 -12.76
N LYS A 191 27.39 -5.42 -13.23
CA LYS A 191 27.33 -5.77 -14.64
C LYS A 191 25.93 -6.30 -14.85
N LEU A 192 25.02 -5.41 -15.23
CA LEU A 192 23.73 -5.80 -15.79
C LEU A 192 24.06 -6.79 -16.92
N PRO A 193 23.37 -7.95 -16.97
CA PRO A 193 23.53 -8.85 -18.11
C PRO A 193 23.31 -8.00 -19.35
N SER A 194 24.31 -7.93 -20.21
CA SER A 194 24.22 -7.11 -21.41
C SER A 194 23.21 -7.77 -22.32
N ASN A 195 21.95 -7.35 -22.23
CA ASN A 195 20.94 -7.74 -23.18
C ASN A 195 21.37 -7.14 -24.52
N SER A 196 21.87 -8.00 -25.40
CA SER A 196 22.33 -7.61 -26.74
C SER A 196 21.26 -6.83 -27.50
N TYR A 197 20.00 -7.18 -27.29
CA TYR A 197 18.86 -6.50 -27.86
C TYR A 197 18.74 -5.02 -27.39
N LEU A 198 18.88 -4.77 -26.08
CA LEU A 198 18.85 -3.40 -25.56
C LEU A 198 20.05 -2.56 -26.04
N LYS A 199 21.23 -3.16 -26.18
CA LYS A 199 22.38 -2.48 -26.76
C LYS A 199 22.17 -2.13 -28.23
N ASN A 200 21.57 -3.02 -28.99
CA ASN A 200 21.25 -2.76 -30.38
C ASN A 200 20.23 -1.62 -30.51
N LEU A 201 19.16 -1.62 -29.71
CA LEU A 201 18.17 -0.53 -29.68
C LEU A 201 18.81 0.80 -29.27
N GLU A 202 19.72 0.79 -28.31
CA GLU A 202 20.45 1.98 -27.87
C GLU A 202 21.32 2.52 -29.02
N SER A 203 22.09 1.65 -29.69
CA SER A 203 22.95 2.03 -30.82
C SER A 203 22.14 2.57 -31.98
N GLU A 204 21.05 1.91 -32.35
CA GLU A 204 20.15 2.36 -33.42
C GLU A 204 19.52 3.72 -33.08
N SER A 205 19.08 3.94 -31.83
CA SER A 205 18.53 5.22 -31.41
C SER A 205 19.56 6.36 -31.45
N ILE A 206 20.82 6.09 -31.12
CA ILE A 206 21.92 7.07 -31.21
C ILE A 206 22.23 7.39 -32.66
N GLU A 207 22.22 6.38 -33.54
CA GLU A 207 22.48 6.54 -34.96
C GLU A 207 21.42 7.43 -35.63
N ILE A 208 20.13 7.16 -35.37
CA ILE A 208 19.03 7.99 -35.86
C ILE A 208 19.16 9.44 -35.37
N MET A 209 19.50 9.66 -34.09
CA MET A 209 19.72 11.02 -33.60
C MET A 209 20.88 11.73 -34.28
N ARG A 210 21.98 11.05 -34.54
CA ARG A 210 23.15 11.61 -35.26
C ARG A 210 22.81 11.96 -36.69
N GLU A 211 22.04 11.12 -37.37
CA GLU A 211 21.58 11.37 -38.75
C GLU A 211 20.71 12.63 -38.80
N VAL A 212 19.71 12.74 -37.92
CA VAL A 212 18.83 13.93 -37.83
C VAL A 212 19.62 15.20 -37.55
N VAL A 213 20.60 15.15 -36.64
CA VAL A 213 21.46 16.30 -36.31
C VAL A 213 22.34 16.69 -37.50
N SER A 214 22.87 15.72 -38.24
CA SER A 214 23.74 15.99 -39.41
C SER A 214 23.00 16.61 -40.60
N GLU A 215 21.69 16.30 -40.72
CA GLU A 215 20.86 16.84 -41.81
C GLU A 215 20.17 18.15 -41.46
N SER A 216 20.24 18.60 -40.19
CA SER A 216 19.58 19.82 -39.72
C SER A 216 20.57 20.96 -39.52
N GLU A 217 20.25 22.13 -40.04
CA GLU A 217 21.09 23.35 -39.84
C GLU A 217 21.08 23.81 -38.36
N ASN A 218 19.93 23.71 -37.68
CA ASN A 218 19.77 24.12 -36.29
C ASN A 218 18.91 23.08 -35.53
N PRO A 219 19.48 21.94 -35.12
CA PRO A 219 18.70 20.90 -34.43
C PRO A 219 18.30 21.36 -33.05
N VAL A 220 17.00 21.28 -32.74
CA VAL A 220 16.43 21.63 -31.45
C VAL A 220 15.65 20.44 -30.89
N MET A 221 15.98 20.07 -29.66
CA MET A 221 15.24 19.03 -28.94
C MET A 221 14.22 19.66 -28.00
N LEU A 222 12.93 19.43 -28.25
CA LEU A 222 11.85 19.85 -27.34
C LEU A 222 11.78 18.91 -26.14
N TYR A 223 12.11 19.43 -24.97
CA TYR A 223 12.07 18.68 -23.71
C TYR A 223 10.79 19.01 -22.90
N SER A 224 10.00 17.98 -22.60
CA SER A 224 8.96 18.04 -21.58
C SER A 224 9.27 16.97 -20.52
N ILE A 225 8.90 17.19 -19.26
CA ILE A 225 9.23 16.32 -18.11
C ILE A 225 8.52 14.94 -18.23
N GLY A 226 8.63 14.27 -19.37
CA GLY A 226 8.12 12.93 -19.62
C GLY A 226 9.24 11.88 -19.58
N LYS A 227 8.93 10.64 -19.19
CA LYS A 227 9.90 9.53 -19.09
C LYS A 227 10.65 9.31 -20.42
N ASP A 228 9.94 9.30 -21.55
CA ASP A 228 10.50 9.04 -22.87
C ASP A 228 11.48 10.14 -23.30
N LYS A 229 11.14 11.40 -23.02
CA LYS A 229 12.01 12.54 -23.35
C LYS A 229 13.25 12.63 -22.46
N SER A 230 13.14 12.18 -21.20
CA SER A 230 14.31 12.06 -20.32
C SER A 230 15.27 10.96 -20.80
N PHE A 231 14.75 9.89 -21.38
CA PHE A 231 15.55 8.83 -22.00
C PHE A 231 16.27 9.34 -23.25
N ILE A 232 15.57 10.03 -24.16
CA ILE A 232 16.17 10.65 -25.37
C ILE A 232 17.27 11.66 -24.99
N LEU A 233 17.03 12.50 -23.97
CA LEU A 233 18.04 13.42 -23.45
C LEU A 233 19.28 12.70 -22.91
N HIS A 234 19.09 11.53 -22.27
CA HIS A 234 20.20 10.72 -21.80
C HIS A 234 21.03 10.15 -22.97
N LEU A 235 20.37 9.65 -24.01
CA LEU A 235 21.03 9.12 -25.20
C LEU A 235 21.76 10.21 -26.00
N SER A 236 21.23 11.43 -26.08
CA SER A 236 21.87 12.55 -26.80
C SER A 236 23.19 13.03 -26.19
N LYS A 237 23.51 12.59 -24.95
CA LYS A 237 24.77 12.89 -24.25
C LYS A 237 25.87 11.84 -24.47
N LYS A 238 25.56 10.79 -25.20
CA LYS A 238 26.51 9.72 -25.58
C LYS A 238 27.03 9.93 -27.00
#